data_2bd52a471cb3611e04de54956021598f
#
_entry.id   2bd52a471cb3611e04de54956021598f
#
_cell.length_a   1.000
_cell.length_b   1.000
_cell.length_c   1.000
_cell.angle_alpha   90.00
_cell.angle_beta   90.00
_cell.angle_gamma   90.00
#
_symmetry.space_group_name_H-M   'P 1'
#
loop_
_entity.id
_entity.type
_entity.pdbx_description
1 polymer ?
#
loop_
_entity_poly.entity_id
_entity_poly.type
_entity_poly.pdbx_seq_one_letter_code
_entity_poly.pdbx_strand_id
1 'polypeptide(L)'
;MRKRPRQQRSSFTVDTILEAATQLLDTEGAEMTTNRIAEKAGVSVGSIYQYFGDKQAIFDELALRHLDAAAGAMTAVLDDHPPGSCPWPEVLHAVIEVAVRENSTHGRAHGRLRELADPTRLATEYTTLIDSLIDRLSAHLVADGWTAQSAAADLRLAFAAVDAQIHQLAGTDVTAGELTDRITAYTEAALRAHR
;
A
#
# COMPACT_ATOMS: atom_id res chain seq x y z
N MET A 1 3.63 -36.82 -5.68
CA MET A 1 4.16 -35.45 -5.67
C MET A 1 4.25 -34.88 -7.10
N ARG A 2 3.12 -34.45 -7.71
CA ARG A 2 3.10 -33.88 -9.08
C ARG A 2 1.99 -32.83 -9.24
N LYS A 3 1.99 -31.76 -8.38
CA LYS A 3 1.03 -30.63 -8.50
C LYS A 3 1.69 -29.27 -8.82
N ARG A 4 3.01 -29.16 -8.89
CA ARG A 4 3.75 -27.89 -9.09
C ARG A 4 3.65 -27.22 -10.48
N PRO A 5 3.66 -27.92 -11.65
CA PRO A 5 3.76 -27.21 -12.94
C PRO A 5 2.50 -26.45 -13.35
N ARG A 6 1.30 -26.91 -12.96
CA ARG A 6 0.03 -26.25 -13.34
C ARG A 6 -0.24 -25.01 -12.53
N GLN A 7 0.07 -25.03 -11.25
CA GLN A 7 -0.07 -23.89 -10.34
C GLN A 7 0.93 -22.77 -10.67
N GLN A 8 2.18 -23.11 -11.03
CA GLN A 8 3.18 -22.13 -11.46
C GLN A 8 2.84 -21.47 -12.80
N ARG A 9 2.26 -22.20 -13.76
CA ARG A 9 1.78 -21.62 -15.03
C ARG A 9 0.59 -20.70 -14.80
N SER A 10 -0.29 -21.06 -13.88
CA SER A 10 -1.45 -20.24 -13.52
C SER A 10 -1.03 -18.94 -12.86
N SER A 11 -0.11 -18.96 -11.88
CA SER A 11 0.41 -17.74 -11.25
C SER A 11 1.16 -16.86 -12.26
N PHE A 12 2.02 -17.43 -13.10
CA PHE A 12 2.71 -16.69 -14.13
C PHE A 12 1.76 -15.96 -15.09
N THR A 13 0.66 -16.63 -15.51
CA THR A 13 -0.33 -16.00 -16.39
C THR A 13 -1.06 -14.84 -15.68
N VAL A 14 -1.43 -15.03 -14.41
CA VAL A 14 -2.05 -13.97 -13.60
C VAL A 14 -1.09 -12.78 -13.46
N ASP A 15 0.17 -13.02 -13.13
CA ASP A 15 1.18 -11.97 -12.98
C ASP A 15 1.40 -11.20 -14.29
N THR A 16 1.42 -11.91 -15.44
CA THR A 16 1.55 -11.26 -16.76
C THR A 16 0.34 -10.39 -17.10
N ILE A 17 -0.88 -10.82 -16.75
CA ILE A 17 -2.11 -10.04 -16.96
C ILE A 17 -2.08 -8.79 -16.08
N LEU A 18 -1.71 -8.90 -14.82
CA LEU A 18 -1.66 -7.79 -13.88
C LEU A 18 -0.58 -6.77 -14.25
N GLU A 19 0.59 -7.21 -14.69
CA GLU A 19 1.65 -6.32 -15.17
C GLU A 19 1.19 -5.54 -16.42
N ALA A 20 0.55 -6.21 -17.38
CA ALA A 20 -0.03 -5.56 -18.54
C ALA A 20 -1.10 -4.53 -18.16
N ALA A 21 -1.96 -4.87 -17.20
CA ALA A 21 -3.00 -3.97 -16.68
C ALA A 21 -2.40 -2.75 -15.99
N THR A 22 -1.35 -2.91 -15.17
CA THR A 22 -0.65 -1.78 -14.52
C THR A 22 -0.09 -0.81 -15.54
N GLN A 23 0.59 -1.32 -16.59
CA GLN A 23 1.15 -0.47 -17.64
C GLN A 23 0.08 0.26 -18.47
N LEU A 24 -1.08 -0.38 -18.70
CA LEU A 24 -2.21 0.26 -19.37
C LEU A 24 -2.91 1.27 -18.47
N LEU A 25 -2.99 1.03 -17.19
CA LEU A 25 -3.55 1.97 -16.22
C LEU A 25 -2.76 3.29 -16.20
N ASP A 26 -1.44 3.23 -16.34
CA ASP A 26 -0.59 4.42 -16.46
C ASP A 26 -0.89 5.23 -17.74
N THR A 27 -1.08 4.55 -18.86
CA THR A 27 -1.18 5.18 -20.19
C THR A 27 -2.61 5.47 -20.62
N GLU A 28 -3.54 4.55 -20.41
CA GLU A 28 -4.94 4.61 -20.88
C GLU A 28 -5.91 4.90 -19.71
N GLY A 29 -5.50 4.73 -18.46
CA GLY A 29 -6.35 4.95 -17.30
C GLY A 29 -7.50 3.95 -17.19
N ALA A 30 -8.64 4.42 -16.67
CA ALA A 30 -9.85 3.61 -16.48
C ALA A 30 -10.49 3.14 -17.81
N GLU A 31 -10.16 3.78 -18.93
CA GLU A 31 -10.71 3.45 -20.25
C GLU A 31 -10.10 2.18 -20.85
N MET A 32 -9.02 1.64 -20.27
CA MET A 32 -8.45 0.37 -20.74
C MET A 32 -9.50 -0.74 -20.73
N THR A 33 -9.43 -1.63 -21.73
CA THR A 33 -10.37 -2.73 -21.88
C THR A 33 -9.69 -4.08 -21.64
N THR A 34 -10.48 -5.12 -21.30
CA THR A 34 -9.97 -6.49 -21.18
C THR A 34 -9.32 -7.00 -22.46
N ASN A 35 -9.77 -6.52 -23.65
CA ASN A 35 -9.15 -6.84 -24.92
C ASN A 35 -7.74 -6.24 -25.03
N ARG A 36 -7.57 -4.98 -24.60
CA ARG A 36 -6.25 -4.31 -24.58
C ARG A 36 -5.30 -4.99 -23.61
N ILE A 37 -5.82 -5.38 -22.42
CA ILE A 37 -5.02 -6.13 -21.43
C ILE A 37 -4.58 -7.46 -22.03
N ALA A 38 -5.48 -8.21 -22.69
CA ALA A 38 -5.17 -9.49 -23.31
C ALA A 38 -4.10 -9.35 -24.41
N GLU A 39 -4.25 -8.36 -25.29
CA GLU A 39 -3.29 -8.04 -26.34
C GLU A 39 -1.90 -7.73 -25.77
N LYS A 40 -1.84 -6.86 -24.76
CA LYS A 40 -0.58 -6.45 -24.11
C LYS A 40 0.07 -7.58 -23.34
N ALA A 41 -0.73 -8.42 -22.68
CA ALA A 41 -0.25 -9.59 -21.94
C ALA A 41 0.14 -10.79 -22.84
N GLY A 42 -0.20 -10.73 -24.14
CA GLY A 42 0.03 -11.84 -25.06
C GLY A 42 -0.80 -13.08 -24.77
N VAL A 43 -2.01 -12.90 -24.18
CA VAL A 43 -2.94 -13.97 -23.84
C VAL A 43 -4.26 -13.82 -24.62
N SER A 44 -5.07 -14.88 -24.63
CA SER A 44 -6.44 -14.76 -25.18
C SER A 44 -7.36 -13.99 -24.20
N VAL A 45 -8.35 -13.28 -24.74
CA VAL A 45 -9.38 -12.64 -23.90
C VAL A 45 -10.12 -13.67 -23.03
N GLY A 46 -10.35 -14.87 -23.56
CA GLY A 46 -10.89 -16.00 -22.79
C GLY A 46 -10.02 -16.40 -21.59
N SER A 47 -8.70 -16.24 -21.70
CA SER A 47 -7.80 -16.48 -20.57
C SER A 47 -8.00 -15.44 -19.47
N ILE A 48 -8.25 -14.17 -19.82
CA ILE A 48 -8.56 -13.14 -18.80
C ILE A 48 -9.81 -13.55 -18.02
N TYR A 49 -10.91 -13.88 -18.70
CA TYR A 49 -12.16 -14.27 -18.05
C TYR A 49 -12.08 -15.59 -17.27
N GLN A 50 -11.07 -16.43 -17.56
CA GLN A 50 -10.83 -17.64 -16.79
C GLN A 50 -10.23 -17.33 -15.40
N TYR A 51 -9.43 -16.26 -15.28
CA TYR A 51 -8.77 -15.88 -14.02
C TYR A 51 -9.48 -14.73 -13.29
N PHE A 52 -10.06 -13.81 -14.06
CA PHE A 52 -10.76 -12.62 -13.55
C PHE A 52 -12.16 -12.58 -14.16
N GLY A 53 -13.18 -12.49 -13.33
CA GLY A 53 -14.57 -12.46 -13.78
C GLY A 53 -14.89 -11.25 -14.67
N ASP A 54 -14.25 -10.13 -14.40
CA ASP A 54 -14.41 -8.85 -15.10
C ASP A 54 -13.17 -7.95 -14.92
N LYS A 55 -13.25 -6.74 -15.46
CA LYS A 55 -12.19 -5.73 -15.32
C LYS A 55 -12.04 -5.24 -13.87
N GLN A 56 -13.15 -5.17 -13.13
CA GLN A 56 -13.14 -4.76 -11.73
C GLN A 56 -12.29 -5.70 -10.88
N ALA A 57 -12.43 -7.02 -11.09
CA ALA A 57 -11.62 -8.02 -10.38
C ALA A 57 -10.11 -7.86 -10.62
N ILE A 58 -9.71 -7.31 -11.78
CA ILE A 58 -8.30 -6.98 -12.07
C ILE A 58 -7.85 -5.78 -11.23
N PHE A 59 -8.67 -4.74 -11.13
CA PHE A 59 -8.34 -3.57 -10.30
C PHE A 59 -8.27 -3.93 -8.82
N ASP A 60 -9.21 -4.73 -8.33
CA ASP A 60 -9.24 -5.19 -6.95
C ASP A 60 -7.99 -6.01 -6.60
N GLU A 61 -7.60 -6.93 -7.48
CA GLU A 61 -6.39 -7.74 -7.29
C GLU A 61 -5.10 -6.90 -7.32
N LEU A 62 -5.03 -5.90 -8.21
CA LEU A 62 -3.90 -4.97 -8.25
C LEU A 62 -3.81 -4.16 -6.95
N ALA A 63 -4.95 -3.68 -6.45
CA ALA A 63 -5.01 -2.92 -5.20
C ALA A 63 -4.61 -3.79 -3.98
N LEU A 64 -5.08 -5.04 -3.91
CA LEU A 64 -4.69 -5.99 -2.88
C LEU A 64 -3.19 -6.26 -2.90
N ARG A 65 -2.61 -6.52 -4.07
CA ARG A 65 -1.15 -6.75 -4.21
C ARG A 65 -0.33 -5.54 -3.79
N HIS A 66 -0.80 -4.34 -4.13
CA HIS A 66 -0.13 -3.13 -3.69
C HIS A 66 -0.19 -2.98 -2.16
N LEU A 67 -1.36 -3.24 -1.58
CA LEU A 67 -1.54 -3.22 -0.13
C LEU A 67 -0.63 -4.22 0.59
N ASP A 68 -0.55 -5.45 0.07
CA ASP A 68 0.32 -6.51 0.61
C ASP A 68 1.80 -6.13 0.52
N ALA A 69 2.24 -5.54 -0.59
CA ALA A 69 3.61 -5.09 -0.78
C ALA A 69 3.97 -3.96 0.21
N ALA A 70 3.09 -2.97 0.36
CA ALA A 70 3.27 -1.88 1.31
C ALA A 70 3.29 -2.40 2.76
N ALA A 71 2.36 -3.32 3.11
CA ALA A 71 2.31 -3.98 4.41
C ALA A 71 3.61 -4.72 4.72
N GLY A 72 4.10 -5.51 3.78
CA GLY A 72 5.35 -6.26 3.92
C GLY A 72 6.56 -5.33 4.14
N ALA A 73 6.64 -4.25 3.37
CA ALA A 73 7.73 -3.30 3.46
C ALA A 73 7.72 -2.51 4.79
N MET A 74 6.55 -2.07 5.26
CA MET A 74 6.42 -1.40 6.57
C MET A 74 6.70 -2.37 7.72
N THR A 75 6.24 -3.61 7.62
CA THR A 75 6.49 -4.66 8.61
C THR A 75 7.98 -4.95 8.73
N ALA A 76 8.72 -5.01 7.62
CA ALA A 76 10.17 -5.21 7.63
C ALA A 76 10.90 -4.09 8.38
N VAL A 77 10.50 -2.82 8.21
CA VAL A 77 11.05 -1.70 9.00
C VAL A 77 10.84 -1.93 10.49
N LEU A 78 9.63 -2.34 10.88
CA LEU A 78 9.31 -2.58 12.30
C LEU A 78 10.01 -3.82 12.89
N ASP A 79 10.33 -4.81 12.06
CA ASP A 79 11.12 -5.98 12.46
C ASP A 79 12.59 -5.61 12.71
N ASP A 80 13.14 -4.72 11.87
CA ASP A 80 14.52 -4.23 11.99
C ASP A 80 14.71 -3.26 13.17
N HIS A 81 13.61 -2.68 13.68
CA HIS A 81 13.62 -1.71 14.78
C HIS A 81 12.71 -2.19 15.93
N PRO A 82 13.16 -3.09 16.81
CA PRO A 82 12.36 -3.48 17.97
C PRO A 82 12.06 -2.30 18.91
N PRO A 83 10.92 -2.31 19.62
CA PRO A 83 10.56 -1.24 20.57
C PRO A 83 11.69 -0.94 21.57
N GLY A 84 12.06 0.33 21.67
CA GLY A 84 13.17 0.79 22.54
C GLY A 84 14.57 0.62 21.96
N SER A 85 14.75 0.08 20.76
CA SER A 85 16.07 -0.04 20.11
C SER A 85 16.58 1.29 19.55
N CYS A 86 15.69 2.19 19.18
CA CYS A 86 15.98 3.56 18.73
C CYS A 86 14.82 4.49 19.12
N PRO A 87 15.00 5.81 19.04
CA PRO A 87 13.93 6.79 19.29
C PRO A 87 12.73 6.55 18.36
N TRP A 88 11.52 6.59 18.91
CA TRP A 88 10.30 6.37 18.12
C TRP A 88 10.14 7.30 16.89
N PRO A 89 10.64 8.56 16.88
CA PRO A 89 10.57 9.41 15.70
C PRO A 89 11.37 8.85 14.50
N GLU A 90 12.47 8.15 14.76
CA GLU A 90 13.26 7.50 13.71
C GLU A 90 12.48 6.35 13.07
N VAL A 91 11.79 5.55 13.87
CA VAL A 91 10.92 4.48 13.39
C VAL A 91 9.74 5.03 12.60
N LEU A 92 9.10 6.09 13.11
CA LEU A 92 8.02 6.79 12.42
C LEU A 92 8.47 7.30 11.06
N HIS A 93 9.63 7.97 11.00
CA HIS A 93 10.21 8.45 9.74
C HIS A 93 10.42 7.31 8.75
N ALA A 94 11.04 6.22 9.18
CA ALA A 94 11.31 5.07 8.31
C ALA A 94 10.02 4.40 7.78
N VAL A 95 8.97 4.30 8.59
CA VAL A 95 7.67 3.78 8.15
C VAL A 95 6.99 4.74 7.15
N ILE A 96 7.02 6.05 7.40
CA ILE A 96 6.47 7.06 6.48
C ILE A 96 7.26 7.07 5.16
N GLU A 97 8.59 6.96 5.21
CA GLU A 97 9.44 6.87 4.00
C GLU A 97 9.03 5.68 3.12
N VAL A 98 8.83 4.52 3.72
CA VAL A 98 8.33 3.33 3.01
C VAL A 98 6.94 3.60 2.42
N ALA A 99 6.01 4.16 3.21
CA ALA A 99 4.68 4.48 2.74
C ALA A 99 4.70 5.43 1.53
N VAL A 100 5.48 6.49 1.59
CA VAL A 100 5.67 7.45 0.48
C VAL A 100 6.29 6.77 -0.74
N ARG A 101 7.33 5.95 -0.55
CA ARG A 101 8.02 5.24 -1.62
C ARG A 101 7.10 4.27 -2.36
N GLU A 102 6.37 3.42 -1.63
CA GLU A 102 5.46 2.45 -2.22
C GLU A 102 4.35 3.14 -3.03
N ASN A 103 3.84 4.27 -2.54
CA ASN A 103 2.85 5.07 -3.25
C ASN A 103 3.42 5.84 -4.46
N SER A 104 4.72 6.13 -4.47
CA SER A 104 5.39 6.86 -5.55
C SER A 104 5.87 5.96 -6.68
N THR A 105 6.13 4.67 -6.42
CA THR A 105 6.79 3.74 -7.34
C THR A 105 5.97 3.50 -8.62
N HIS A 106 4.64 3.56 -8.56
CA HIS A 106 3.74 3.36 -9.70
C HIS A 106 3.01 4.63 -10.15
N GLY A 107 3.44 5.79 -9.70
CA GLY A 107 3.01 7.10 -10.18
C GLY A 107 1.49 7.27 -10.28
N ARG A 108 1.01 7.64 -11.48
CA ARG A 108 -0.42 7.89 -11.74
C ARG A 108 -1.29 6.64 -11.66
N ALA A 109 -0.74 5.44 -11.95
CA ALA A 109 -1.50 4.18 -11.86
C ALA A 109 -2.00 3.94 -10.44
N HIS A 110 -1.16 4.21 -9.43
CA HIS A 110 -1.53 4.00 -8.03
C HIS A 110 -2.69 4.88 -7.57
N GLY A 111 -2.63 6.19 -7.84
CA GLY A 111 -3.73 7.11 -7.51
C GLY A 111 -5.05 6.69 -8.15
N ARG A 112 -5.00 6.29 -9.43
CA ARG A 112 -6.17 5.78 -10.16
C ARG A 112 -6.68 4.45 -9.61
N LEU A 113 -5.77 3.57 -9.20
CA LEU A 113 -6.15 2.26 -8.68
C LEU A 113 -7.01 2.38 -7.43
N ARG A 114 -6.67 3.30 -6.52
CA ARG A 114 -7.47 3.58 -5.31
C ARG A 114 -8.90 4.06 -5.65
N GLU A 115 -9.05 4.84 -6.73
CA GLU A 115 -10.38 5.32 -7.18
C GLU A 115 -11.19 4.24 -7.88
N LEU A 116 -10.52 3.26 -8.52
CA LEU A 116 -11.14 2.24 -9.34
C LEU A 116 -11.43 0.94 -8.61
N ALA A 117 -10.67 0.60 -7.59
CA ALA A 117 -10.87 -0.60 -6.79
C ALA A 117 -12.15 -0.49 -5.93
N ASP A 118 -12.82 -1.62 -5.70
CA ASP A 118 -14.00 -1.66 -4.83
C ASP A 118 -13.57 -1.53 -3.36
N PRO A 119 -13.89 -0.41 -2.68
CA PRO A 119 -13.48 -0.18 -1.30
C PRO A 119 -14.07 -1.24 -0.35
N THR A 120 -15.21 -1.84 -0.68
CA THR A 120 -15.84 -2.88 0.16
C THR A 120 -15.01 -4.15 0.16
N ARG A 121 -14.41 -4.50 -0.98
CA ARG A 121 -13.55 -5.68 -1.12
C ARG A 121 -12.21 -5.52 -0.42
N LEU A 122 -11.71 -4.29 -0.34
CA LEU A 122 -10.42 -3.96 0.27
C LEU A 122 -10.52 -3.68 1.78
N ALA A 123 -11.74 -3.42 2.29
CA ALA A 123 -11.94 -2.90 3.64
C ALA A 123 -11.35 -3.79 4.73
N THR A 124 -11.49 -5.11 4.62
CA THR A 124 -11.02 -6.06 5.63
C THR A 124 -9.50 -6.10 5.68
N GLU A 125 -8.85 -6.24 4.52
CA GLU A 125 -7.39 -6.32 4.38
C GLU A 125 -6.75 -5.00 4.80
N TYR A 126 -7.33 -3.87 4.37
CA TYR A 126 -6.87 -2.54 4.76
C TYR A 126 -6.97 -2.33 6.27
N THR A 127 -8.12 -2.66 6.89
CA THR A 127 -8.30 -2.53 8.33
C THR A 127 -7.31 -3.41 9.10
N THR A 128 -7.12 -4.65 8.66
CA THR A 128 -6.19 -5.60 9.28
C THR A 128 -4.75 -5.07 9.23
N LEU A 129 -4.33 -4.52 8.09
CA LEU A 129 -3.01 -3.90 7.96
C LEU A 129 -2.85 -2.73 8.95
N ILE A 130 -3.82 -1.79 8.94
CA ILE A 130 -3.76 -0.59 9.78
C ILE A 130 -3.70 -0.98 11.26
N ASP A 131 -4.54 -1.90 11.70
CA ASP A 131 -4.56 -2.36 13.10
C ASP A 131 -3.21 -2.99 13.49
N SER A 132 -2.64 -3.82 12.62
CA SER A 132 -1.32 -4.42 12.85
C SER A 132 -0.20 -3.36 12.97
N LEU A 133 -0.20 -2.35 12.09
CA LEU A 133 0.79 -1.26 12.13
C LEU A 133 0.63 -0.40 13.38
N ILE A 134 -0.61 -0.07 13.76
CA ILE A 134 -0.89 0.71 14.97
C ILE A 134 -0.45 -0.04 16.22
N ASP A 135 -0.76 -1.33 16.33
CA ASP A 135 -0.35 -2.14 17.48
C ASP A 135 1.18 -2.17 17.64
N ARG A 136 1.89 -2.34 16.54
CA ARG A 136 3.36 -2.39 16.53
C ARG A 136 3.98 -1.02 16.82
N LEU A 137 3.52 0.05 16.19
CA LEU A 137 4.00 1.41 16.46
C LEU A 137 3.65 1.88 17.87
N SER A 138 2.48 1.48 18.40
CA SER A 138 2.11 1.77 19.79
C SER A 138 3.13 1.25 20.79
N ALA A 139 3.74 0.07 20.54
CA ALA A 139 4.77 -0.48 21.39
C ALA A 139 6.01 0.42 21.50
N HIS A 140 6.37 1.16 20.43
CA HIS A 140 7.46 2.14 20.45
C HIS A 140 7.12 3.36 21.30
N LEU A 141 5.88 3.89 21.17
CA LEU A 141 5.43 5.00 21.99
C LEU A 141 5.32 4.62 23.47
N VAL A 142 4.84 3.41 23.78
CA VAL A 142 4.77 2.88 25.14
C VAL A 142 6.17 2.74 25.73
N ALA A 143 7.16 2.28 24.98
CA ALA A 143 8.56 2.22 25.41
C ALA A 143 9.14 3.61 25.73
N ASP A 144 8.59 4.67 25.14
CA ASP A 144 8.92 6.08 25.41
C ASP A 144 8.02 6.74 26.48
N GLY A 145 7.22 5.97 27.20
CA GLY A 145 6.43 6.41 28.35
C GLY A 145 4.97 6.83 28.08
N TRP A 146 4.42 6.47 26.92
CA TRP A 146 3.00 6.68 26.61
C TRP A 146 2.13 5.60 27.27
N THR A 147 0.84 5.91 27.50
CA THR A 147 -0.11 4.83 27.82
C THR A 147 -0.48 4.10 26.53
N ALA A 148 -0.74 2.79 26.62
CA ALA A 148 -1.12 2.00 25.44
C ALA A 148 -2.41 2.55 24.76
N GLN A 149 -3.36 3.04 25.57
CA GLN A 149 -4.62 3.60 25.07
C GLN A 149 -4.41 4.90 24.30
N SER A 150 -3.61 5.85 24.83
CA SER A 150 -3.33 7.11 24.11
C SER A 150 -2.50 6.86 22.87
N ALA A 151 -1.47 6.00 22.93
CA ALA A 151 -0.64 5.66 21.79
C ALA A 151 -1.48 5.13 20.61
N ALA A 152 -2.35 4.16 20.85
CA ALA A 152 -3.20 3.59 19.80
C ALA A 152 -4.20 4.60 19.22
N ALA A 153 -4.82 5.43 20.06
CA ALA A 153 -5.79 6.44 19.63
C ALA A 153 -5.13 7.53 18.77
N ASP A 154 -4.00 8.05 19.19
CA ASP A 154 -3.27 9.11 18.49
C ASP A 154 -2.64 8.60 17.20
N LEU A 155 -2.14 7.36 17.18
CA LEU A 155 -1.64 6.73 15.96
C LEU A 155 -2.75 6.48 14.93
N ARG A 156 -3.98 6.15 15.34
CA ARG A 156 -5.11 6.03 14.38
C ARG A 156 -5.40 7.34 13.67
N LEU A 157 -5.41 8.45 14.42
CA LEU A 157 -5.59 9.80 13.85
C LEU A 157 -4.41 10.18 12.95
N ALA A 158 -3.19 9.95 13.44
CA ALA A 158 -1.97 10.22 12.67
C ALA A 158 -1.96 9.43 11.37
N PHE A 159 -2.30 8.14 11.41
CA PHE A 159 -2.32 7.28 10.24
C PHE A 159 -3.31 7.77 9.17
N ALA A 160 -4.54 8.14 9.57
CA ALA A 160 -5.54 8.70 8.65
C ALA A 160 -5.05 10.01 8.00
N ALA A 161 -4.36 10.87 8.76
CA ALA A 161 -3.79 12.10 8.25
C ALA A 161 -2.62 11.84 7.28
N VAL A 162 -1.73 10.91 7.59
CA VAL A 162 -0.60 10.50 6.74
C VAL A 162 -1.10 9.91 5.42
N ASP A 163 -2.04 8.96 5.49
CA ASP A 163 -2.64 8.34 4.30
C ASP A 163 -3.26 9.38 3.36
N ALA A 164 -4.06 10.30 3.90
CA ALA A 164 -4.66 11.38 3.13
C ALA A 164 -3.60 12.28 2.47
N GLN A 165 -2.56 12.67 3.19
CA GLN A 165 -1.49 13.54 2.68
C GLN A 165 -0.70 12.86 1.55
N ILE A 166 -0.31 11.60 1.72
CA ILE A 166 0.40 10.84 0.69
C ILE A 166 -0.42 10.81 -0.60
N HIS A 167 -1.72 10.51 -0.52
CA HIS A 167 -2.56 10.38 -1.70
C HIS A 167 -2.92 11.71 -2.37
N GLN A 168 -3.12 12.78 -1.58
CA GLN A 168 -3.44 14.12 -2.13
C GLN A 168 -2.23 14.78 -2.77
N LEU A 169 -1.03 14.50 -2.29
CA LEU A 169 0.21 15.10 -2.77
C LEU A 169 0.94 14.22 -3.80
N ALA A 170 0.48 12.99 -4.02
CA ALA A 170 1.00 12.13 -5.07
C ALA A 170 0.83 12.79 -6.45
N GLY A 171 1.93 12.93 -7.18
CA GLY A 171 1.93 13.57 -8.52
C GLY A 171 2.03 15.11 -8.51
N THR A 172 2.26 15.74 -7.37
CA THR A 172 2.70 17.14 -7.28
C THR A 172 4.20 17.26 -7.55
N ASP A 173 4.72 18.50 -7.66
CA ASP A 173 6.16 18.77 -7.88
C ASP A 173 7.03 18.51 -6.63
N VAL A 174 6.43 18.02 -5.53
CA VAL A 174 7.14 17.70 -4.28
C VAL A 174 7.88 16.38 -4.44
N THR A 175 9.16 16.35 -4.12
CA THR A 175 9.93 15.09 -4.14
C THR A 175 9.50 14.13 -3.02
N ALA A 176 9.69 12.83 -3.23
CA ALA A 176 9.35 11.82 -2.21
C ALA A 176 10.06 12.08 -0.87
N GLY A 177 11.35 12.46 -0.91
CA GLY A 177 12.10 12.80 0.32
C GLY A 177 11.52 14.01 1.04
N GLU A 178 11.24 15.10 0.32
CA GLU A 178 10.63 16.31 0.89
C GLU A 178 9.22 16.02 1.46
N LEU A 179 8.45 15.18 0.79
CA LEU A 179 7.15 14.73 1.27
C LEU A 179 7.28 13.93 2.56
N THR A 180 8.21 12.98 2.61
CA THR A 180 8.52 12.18 3.80
C THR A 180 8.87 13.08 4.98
N ASP A 181 9.81 14.01 4.81
CA ASP A 181 10.27 14.91 5.87
C ASP A 181 9.13 15.77 6.42
N ARG A 182 8.32 16.34 5.53
CA ARG A 182 7.17 17.16 5.92
C ARG A 182 6.11 16.36 6.68
N ILE A 183 5.70 15.23 6.16
CA ILE A 183 4.69 14.37 6.81
C ILE A 183 5.21 13.90 8.17
N THR A 184 6.47 13.48 8.25
CA THR A 184 7.08 13.07 9.53
C THR A 184 7.06 14.19 10.55
N ALA A 185 7.51 15.39 10.17
CA ALA A 185 7.54 16.54 11.08
C ALA A 185 6.15 16.91 11.62
N TYR A 186 5.12 16.95 10.77
CA TYR A 186 3.74 17.20 11.20
C TYR A 186 3.21 16.10 12.11
N THR A 187 3.46 14.85 11.78
CA THR A 187 2.96 13.70 12.54
C THR A 187 3.64 13.64 13.91
N GLU A 188 4.95 13.84 13.97
CA GLU A 188 5.71 13.89 15.22
C GLU A 188 5.21 15.02 16.13
N ALA A 189 5.03 16.22 15.59
CA ALA A 189 4.53 17.36 16.35
C ALA A 189 3.13 17.10 16.90
N ALA A 190 2.23 16.53 16.10
CA ALA A 190 0.88 16.18 16.52
C ALA A 190 0.89 15.14 17.66
N LEU A 191 1.69 14.08 17.51
CA LEU A 191 1.82 13.06 18.54
C LEU A 191 2.39 13.64 19.85
N ARG A 192 3.44 14.46 19.79
CA ARG A 192 4.03 15.09 20.99
C ARG A 192 3.08 16.05 21.73
N ALA A 193 2.15 16.67 21.03
CA ALA A 193 1.17 17.57 21.63
C ALA A 193 0.13 16.87 22.51
N HIS A 194 -0.04 15.54 22.34
CA HIS A 194 -1.01 14.71 23.07
C HIS A 194 -0.37 13.80 24.13
N ARG A 195 0.96 13.90 24.33
CA ARG A 195 1.72 13.11 25.32
C ARG A 195 1.43 13.52 26.77
#